data_0c7f6c9281dd88e5001a3e9d6157ea23
#
_entry.id   0c7f6c9281dd88e5001a3e9d6157ea23
#
_cell.length_a   1.000
_cell.length_b   1.000
_cell.length_c   1.000
_cell.angle_alpha   90.00
_cell.angle_beta   90.00
_cell.angle_gamma   90.00
#
_symmetry.space_group_name_H-M   'P 1'
#
loop_
_entity.id
_entity.type
_entity.pdbx_description
1 polymer ?
#
loop_
_entity_poly.entity_id
_entity_poly.type
_entity_poly.pdbx_seq_one_letter_code
_entity_poly.pdbx_strand_id
1 'polypeptide(L)' 'MDSLFQAGDIVQSLSGHDKNKLFLVLSIDKFGFLAIINGRSRKIGYPKRKNPKHVKFVAKDENLLKRLN' A
#
# COMPACT_ATOMS: atom_id res chain seq x y z
N MET A 1 -6.50 -6.39 16.49
CA MET A 1 -7.03 -5.05 16.18
C MET A 1 -7.19 -4.88 14.69
N ASP A 2 -8.31 -4.38 14.28
CA ASP A 2 -8.57 -4.23 12.85
C ASP A 2 -7.70 -3.12 12.26
N SER A 3 -7.17 -3.39 11.08
CA SER A 3 -6.43 -2.38 10.35
C SER A 3 -7.40 -1.36 9.75
N LEU A 4 -6.99 -0.10 9.71
CA LEU A 4 -7.75 0.94 9.01
C LEU A 4 -7.64 0.82 7.49
N PHE A 5 -6.70 0.02 7.02
CA PHE A 5 -6.44 -0.16 5.59
C PHE A 5 -6.85 -1.55 5.14
N GLN A 6 -7.12 -1.69 3.85
CA GLN A 6 -7.50 -2.95 3.24
C GLN A 6 -6.78 -3.11 1.90
N ALA A 7 -6.65 -4.35 1.44
CA ALA A 7 -6.15 -4.61 0.10
C ALA A 7 -7.00 -3.86 -0.92
N GLY A 8 -6.35 -3.21 -1.88
CA GLY A 8 -7.01 -2.38 -2.88
C GLY A 8 -7.02 -0.89 -2.54
N ASP A 9 -6.59 -0.53 -1.33
CA ASP A 9 -6.49 0.88 -0.97
C ASP A 9 -5.30 1.54 -1.68
N ILE A 10 -5.50 2.79 -2.09
CA ILE A 10 -4.42 3.65 -2.56
C ILE A 10 -4.04 4.54 -1.38
N VAL A 11 -2.76 4.55 -1.06
CA VAL A 11 -2.23 5.32 0.07
C VAL A 11 -1.08 6.20 -0.39
N GLN A 12 -0.86 7.29 0.33
CA GLN A 12 0.25 8.20 0.09
C GLN A 12 1.27 8.05 1.21
N SER A 13 2.53 7.86 0.85
CA SER A 13 3.61 7.78 1.84
C SER A 13 3.85 9.15 2.46
N LEU A 14 3.98 9.18 3.78
CA LEU A 14 4.19 10.40 4.54
C LEU A 14 5.64 10.61 4.95
N SER A 15 6.52 9.64 4.73
CA SER A 15 7.89 9.71 5.22
C SER A 15 8.85 8.92 4.32
N GLY A 16 10.15 9.17 4.52
CA GLY A 16 11.21 8.45 3.83
C GLY A 16 11.43 8.92 2.42
N HIS A 17 12.18 8.12 1.66
CA HIS A 17 12.51 8.43 0.27
C HIS A 17 11.28 8.45 -0.64
N ASP A 18 10.22 7.77 -0.23
CA ASP A 18 8.99 7.67 -1.01
C ASP A 18 7.94 8.69 -0.59
N LYS A 19 8.33 9.68 0.21
CA LYS A 19 7.38 10.70 0.70
C LYS A 19 6.61 11.32 -0.45
N ASN A 20 5.29 11.42 -0.28
CA ASN A 20 4.33 11.96 -1.23
C ASN A 20 4.04 11.08 -2.44
N LYS A 21 4.67 9.90 -2.55
CA LYS A 21 4.35 8.97 -3.63
C LYS A 21 3.13 8.13 -3.26
N LEU A 22 2.41 7.68 -4.29
CA LEU A 22 1.22 6.85 -4.13
C LEU A 22 1.56 5.38 -4.30
N PHE A 23 0.92 4.56 -3.50
CA PHE A 23 1.10 3.11 -3.52
C PHE A 23 -0.23 2.38 -3.44
N LEU A 24 -0.25 1.17 -3.97
CA LEU A 24 -1.40 0.26 -3.83
C LEU A 24 -1.10 -0.73 -2.71
N VAL A 25 -2.05 -0.90 -1.80
CA VAL A 25 -1.95 -1.91 -0.74
C VAL A 25 -2.35 -3.26 -1.31
N LEU A 26 -1.41 -4.23 -1.28
CA LEU A 26 -1.67 -5.59 -1.71
C LEU A 26 -2.27 -6.44 -0.60
N SER A 27 -1.74 -6.29 0.60
CA SER A 27 -2.15 -7.09 1.75
C SER A 27 -1.72 -6.41 3.04
N ILE A 28 -2.22 -6.94 4.13
CA ILE A 28 -1.90 -6.46 5.48
C ILE A 28 -1.52 -7.69 6.29
N ASP A 29 -0.34 -7.67 6.93
CA ASP A 29 0.09 -8.83 7.69
C ASP A 29 -0.55 -8.85 9.09
N LYS A 30 -0.25 -9.91 9.84
CA LYS A 30 -0.85 -10.11 11.16
C LYS A 30 -0.46 -9.04 12.16
N PHE A 31 0.60 -8.29 11.89
CA PHE A 31 1.05 -7.19 12.74
C PHE A 31 0.47 -5.84 12.33
N GLY A 32 -0.32 -5.80 11.26
CA GLY A 32 -0.92 -4.58 10.75
C GLY A 32 -0.04 -3.82 9.76
N PHE A 33 1.10 -4.37 9.36
CA PHE A 33 1.95 -3.74 8.35
C PHE A 33 1.41 -3.99 6.96
N LEU A 34 1.62 -3.01 6.08
CA LEU A 34 1.11 -3.04 4.72
C LEU A 34 2.17 -3.55 3.76
N ALA A 35 1.76 -4.39 2.81
CA ALA A 35 2.58 -4.73 1.66
C ALA A 35 2.13 -3.83 0.52
N ILE A 36 3.00 -2.91 0.08
CA ILE A 36 2.64 -1.89 -0.89
C ILE A 36 3.51 -1.97 -2.14
N ILE A 37 2.92 -1.58 -3.26
CA ILE A 37 3.64 -1.49 -4.54
C ILE A 37 3.28 -0.19 -5.25
N ASN A 38 4.15 0.21 -6.18
CA ASN A 38 3.77 1.14 -7.24
C ASN A 38 4.31 0.60 -8.56
N GLY A 39 3.77 1.11 -9.66
CA GLY A 39 4.09 0.58 -10.98
C GLY A 39 5.50 0.90 -11.45
N ARG A 40 6.20 1.77 -10.75
CA ARG A 40 7.53 2.20 -11.17
C ARG A 40 8.65 1.58 -10.37
N SER A 41 8.60 1.72 -9.04
CA SER A 41 9.71 1.31 -8.19
C SER A 41 9.41 0.07 -7.35
N ARG A 42 8.15 -0.32 -7.22
CA ARG A 42 7.76 -1.50 -6.45
C ARG A 42 6.74 -2.30 -7.23
N LYS A 43 7.21 -3.32 -7.91
CA LYS A 43 6.37 -4.22 -8.68
C LYS A 43 5.71 -5.25 -7.77
N ILE A 44 4.67 -5.90 -8.29
CA ILE A 44 3.86 -6.83 -7.51
C ILE A 44 4.68 -7.97 -6.89
N GLY A 45 5.76 -8.38 -7.55
CA GLY A 45 6.63 -9.45 -7.03
C GLY A 45 7.58 -9.00 -5.93
N TYR A 46 7.71 -7.71 -5.69
CA TYR A 46 8.65 -7.17 -4.71
C TYR A 46 8.01 -6.03 -3.92
N PRO A 47 6.97 -6.33 -3.15
CA PRO A 47 6.30 -5.29 -2.38
C PRO A 47 7.20 -4.76 -1.27
N LYS A 48 6.97 -3.52 -0.89
CA LYS A 48 7.61 -2.91 0.24
C LYS A 48 6.72 -3.06 1.46
N ARG A 49 7.32 -3.40 2.60
CA ARG A 49 6.62 -3.42 3.87
C ARG A 49 6.57 -2.00 4.43
N LYS A 50 5.39 -1.52 4.79
CA LYS A 50 5.22 -0.15 5.27
C LYS A 50 4.37 -0.11 6.54
N ASN A 51 4.81 0.67 7.50
CA ASN A 51 4.05 0.90 8.72
C ASN A 51 2.83 1.77 8.38
N PRO A 52 1.62 1.38 8.78
CA PRO A 52 0.41 2.17 8.48
C PRO A 52 0.45 3.58 9.07
N LYS A 53 1.26 3.83 10.10
CA LYS A 53 1.41 5.18 10.67
C LYS A 53 2.08 6.15 9.69
N HIS A 54 2.76 5.64 8.68
CA HIS A 54 3.52 6.46 7.74
C HIS A 54 2.85 6.62 6.40
N VAL A 55 1.57 6.32 6.33
CA VAL A 55 0.77 6.51 5.11
C VAL A 55 -0.58 7.12 5.45
N LYS A 56 -1.19 7.75 4.46
CA LYS A 56 -2.57 8.18 4.58
C LYS A 56 -3.41 7.62 3.45
N PHE A 57 -4.68 7.36 3.74
CA PHE A 57 -5.63 6.87 2.77
C PHE A 57 -5.92 7.94 1.73
N VAL A 58 -5.94 7.54 0.45
CA VAL A 58 -6.28 8.42 -0.66
C VAL A 58 -7.59 7.97 -1.31
N ALA A 59 -7.66 6.71 -1.72
CA ALA A 59 -8.81 6.19 -2.42
C ALA A 59 -8.80 4.67 -2.36
N LYS A 60 -9.91 4.05 -2.73
CA LYS A 60 -9.98 2.60 -2.87
C LYS A 60 -10.06 2.25 -4.35
N ASP A 61 -9.22 1.30 -4.79
CA ASP A 61 -9.23 0.86 -6.18
C ASP A 61 -9.06 -0.65 -6.27
N GLU A 62 -10.15 -1.36 -6.01
CA GLU A 62 -10.16 -2.82 -6.10
C GLU A 62 -9.95 -3.31 -7.53
N ASN A 63 -10.34 -2.53 -8.53
CA ASN A 63 -10.13 -2.89 -9.91
C ASN A 63 -8.65 -2.93 -10.26
N LEU A 64 -7.89 -1.97 -9.77
CA LEU A 64 -6.45 -1.96 -9.98
C LEU A 64 -5.80 -3.20 -9.36
N LEU A 65 -6.22 -3.58 -8.15
CA LEU A 65 -5.72 -4.77 -7.49
C LEU A 65 -6.00 -6.02 -8.33
N LYS A 66 -7.19 -6.14 -8.90
CA LYS A 66 -7.56 -7.28 -9.74
C LYS A 66 -6.73 -7.35 -11.02
N ARG A 67 -6.37 -6.21 -11.58
CA ARG A 67 -5.57 -6.17 -12.81
C ARG A 67 -4.15 -6.67 -12.61
N LEU A 68 -3.65 -6.60 -11.37
CA LEU A 68 -2.28 -6.99 -11.06
C LEU A 68 -2.12 -8.48 -10.80
N ASN A 69 -3.21 -9.20 -10.70
CA ASN A 69 -3.18 -10.65 -10.46
C ASN A 69 -3.33 -11.46 -11.74
#